data_1fab851833f673ebee182ca52115b02d
#
_entry.id   1fab851833f673ebee182ca52115b02d
#
_cell.length_a   1.000
_cell.length_b   1.000
_cell.length_c   1.000
_cell.angle_alpha   90.00
_cell.angle_beta   90.00
_cell.angle_gamma   90.00
#
_symmetry.space_group_name_H-M   'P 1'
#
loop_
_entity.id
_entity.type
_entity.pdbx_description
1 polymer ?
#
loop_
_entity_poly.entity_id
_entity_poly.type
_entity_poly.pdbx_seq_one_letter_code
_entity_poly.pdbx_strand_id
1 'polypeptide(L)'
;DGSREHPTQALLDALTIINRKKKIEGLRIAICGDITHSRVARSNIYLLNMLGAEVNIVAPSNLMPKEIDKFGVNTFTDMKKGLKDCDIVMMLRLQNERMTSSFLASNREYYEYYGLTPEKLDHAKKDALIMHPGPMNRGIEIDTKLADDINRSVIKEQVELGVAVRMACLKIFCE
;
A
#
# COMPACT_ATOMS: atom_id res chain seq x y z
N ASP A 1 12.73 -1.47 13.08
CA ASP A 1 13.93 -2.03 12.46
C ASP A 1 14.21 -1.33 11.14
N GLY A 2 15.23 -0.48 11.13
CA GLY A 2 15.59 0.49 10.12
C GLY A 2 15.35 0.14 8.64
N SER A 3 15.85 -0.98 8.14
CA SER A 3 15.76 -1.35 6.72
C SER A 3 14.70 -2.40 6.41
N ARG A 4 14.32 -3.21 7.38
CA ARG A 4 13.43 -4.36 7.15
C ARG A 4 11.97 -4.07 7.45
N GLU A 5 11.68 -3.36 8.54
CA GLU A 5 10.33 -3.16 9.04
C GLU A 5 10.01 -1.67 9.28
N HIS A 6 8.74 -1.34 9.24
CA HIS A 6 8.21 -0.04 9.60
C HIS A 6 6.94 -0.19 10.46
N PRO A 7 7.05 -0.70 11.71
CA PRO A 7 5.89 -1.06 12.53
C PRO A 7 4.93 0.11 12.76
N THR A 8 5.47 1.32 13.05
CA THR A 8 4.63 2.49 13.28
C THR A 8 3.85 2.93 12.04
N GLN A 9 4.34 2.61 10.82
CA GLN A 9 3.58 2.85 9.60
C GLN A 9 2.44 1.85 9.49
N ALA A 10 2.68 0.57 9.71
CA ALA A 10 1.62 -0.44 9.66
C ALA A 10 0.53 -0.15 10.72
N LEU A 11 0.90 0.27 11.93
CA LEU A 11 -0.05 0.66 12.97
C LEU A 11 -0.93 1.84 12.55
N LEU A 12 -0.34 2.89 11.97
CA LEU A 12 -1.13 4.04 11.51
C LEU A 12 -2.01 3.68 10.30
N ASP A 13 -1.53 2.81 9.42
CA ASP A 13 -2.31 2.32 8.28
C ASP A 13 -3.53 1.52 8.79
N ALA A 14 -3.33 0.61 9.74
CA ALA A 14 -4.41 -0.13 10.37
C ALA A 14 -5.40 0.80 11.10
N LEU A 15 -4.92 1.80 11.84
CA LEU A 15 -5.77 2.79 12.49
C LEU A 15 -6.61 3.58 11.48
N THR A 16 -6.00 4.02 10.38
CA THR A 16 -6.72 4.71 9.28
C THR A 16 -7.83 3.84 8.71
N ILE A 17 -7.55 2.57 8.48
CA ILE A 17 -8.54 1.60 7.99
C ILE A 17 -9.70 1.44 8.99
N ILE A 18 -9.39 1.24 10.26
CA ILE A 18 -10.41 1.10 11.33
C ILE A 18 -11.28 2.35 11.43
N ASN A 19 -10.69 3.54 11.35
CA ASN A 19 -11.46 4.78 11.41
C ASN A 19 -12.47 4.89 10.26
N ARG A 20 -12.12 4.47 9.07
CA ARG A 20 -12.93 4.59 7.86
C ARG A 20 -13.87 3.40 7.63
N LYS A 21 -13.36 2.18 7.77
CA LYS A 21 -14.13 0.93 7.49
C LYS A 21 -14.71 0.28 8.75
N LYS A 22 -14.35 0.76 9.95
CA LYS A 22 -14.80 0.27 11.27
C LYS A 22 -14.28 -1.10 11.66
N LYS A 23 -13.66 -1.83 10.75
CA LYS A 23 -13.05 -3.15 10.97
C LYS A 23 -11.92 -3.38 9.97
N ILE A 24 -11.11 -4.41 10.20
CA ILE A 24 -10.12 -4.91 9.24
C ILE A 24 -10.45 -6.33 8.81
N GLU A 25 -10.95 -7.14 9.72
CA GLU A 25 -11.31 -8.53 9.47
C GLU A 25 -12.24 -8.67 8.26
N GLY A 26 -11.86 -9.55 7.33
CA GLY A 26 -12.60 -9.85 6.11
C GLY A 26 -12.54 -8.76 5.03
N LEU A 27 -11.78 -7.68 5.22
CA LEU A 27 -11.52 -6.72 4.14
C LEU A 27 -10.50 -7.30 3.16
N ARG A 28 -10.69 -7.00 1.88
CA ARG A 28 -9.71 -7.29 0.83
C ARG A 28 -8.88 -6.05 0.56
N ILE A 29 -7.56 -6.16 0.73
CA ILE A 29 -6.62 -5.05 0.68
C ILE A 29 -5.56 -5.33 -0.38
N ALA A 30 -5.47 -4.50 -1.42
CA ALA A 30 -4.40 -4.57 -2.40
C ALA A 30 -3.24 -3.68 -1.97
N ILE A 31 -2.02 -4.25 -1.94
CA ILE A 31 -0.76 -3.51 -1.77
C ILE A 31 -0.03 -3.58 -3.10
N CYS A 32 0.16 -2.42 -3.74
CA CYS A 32 0.59 -2.32 -5.12
C CYS A 32 1.92 -1.55 -5.25
N GLY A 33 2.86 -2.07 -6.02
CA GLY A 33 4.07 -1.35 -6.40
C GLY A 33 5.37 -2.08 -6.12
N ASP A 34 6.38 -1.38 -5.61
CA ASP A 34 7.69 -1.95 -5.29
C ASP A 34 7.64 -2.70 -3.95
N ILE A 35 7.29 -3.97 -4.01
CA ILE A 35 7.17 -4.82 -2.82
C ILE A 35 8.54 -5.22 -2.29
N THR A 36 9.47 -5.54 -3.19
CA THR A 36 10.82 -6.06 -2.84
C THR A 36 11.58 -5.10 -1.94
N HIS A 37 11.53 -3.80 -2.23
CA HIS A 37 12.30 -2.79 -1.49
C HIS A 37 11.47 -2.09 -0.40
N SER A 38 10.19 -2.43 -0.25
CA SER A 38 9.29 -1.77 0.68
C SER A 38 9.23 -2.45 2.05
N ARG A 39 9.85 -1.82 3.05
CA ARG A 39 9.66 -2.19 4.46
C ARG A 39 8.21 -1.97 4.94
N VAL A 40 7.50 -1.01 4.32
CA VAL A 40 6.09 -0.73 4.63
C VAL A 40 5.20 -1.88 4.18
N ALA A 41 5.42 -2.41 2.96
CA ALA A 41 4.69 -3.58 2.48
C ALA A 41 4.82 -4.75 3.45
N ARG A 42 6.05 -5.04 3.89
CA ARG A 42 6.34 -6.17 4.79
C ARG A 42 5.59 -6.05 6.11
N SER A 43 5.72 -4.91 6.79
CA SER A 43 5.04 -4.69 8.07
C SER A 43 3.51 -4.72 7.93
N ASN A 44 2.96 -4.19 6.82
CA ASN A 44 1.52 -4.25 6.56
C ASN A 44 1.04 -5.68 6.28
N ILE A 45 1.80 -6.49 5.52
CA ILE A 45 1.45 -7.90 5.28
C ILE A 45 1.29 -8.64 6.61
N TYR A 46 2.25 -8.52 7.51
CA TYR A 46 2.17 -9.17 8.83
C TYR A 46 0.97 -8.70 9.64
N LEU A 47 0.82 -7.38 9.78
CA LEU A 47 -0.22 -6.82 10.63
C LEU A 47 -1.63 -7.08 10.07
N LEU A 48 -1.84 -6.86 8.78
CA LEU A 48 -3.16 -7.03 8.15
C LEU A 48 -3.60 -8.50 8.15
N ASN A 49 -2.69 -9.43 7.86
CA ASN A 49 -2.99 -10.86 7.99
C ASN A 49 -3.35 -11.24 9.43
N MET A 50 -2.59 -10.74 10.42
CA MET A 50 -2.89 -10.96 11.84
C MET A 50 -4.27 -10.43 12.24
N LEU A 51 -4.71 -9.33 11.62
CA LEU A 51 -6.01 -8.71 11.84
C LEU A 51 -7.14 -9.31 10.97
N GLY A 52 -6.86 -10.39 10.24
CA GLY A 52 -7.85 -11.15 9.48
C GLY A 52 -8.26 -10.53 8.14
N ALA A 53 -7.44 -9.66 7.54
CA ALA A 53 -7.66 -9.18 6.18
C ALA A 53 -7.20 -10.20 5.13
N GLU A 54 -7.81 -10.16 3.94
CA GLU A 54 -7.31 -10.82 2.74
C GLU A 54 -6.37 -9.85 2.01
N VAL A 55 -5.07 -10.19 1.93
CA VAL A 55 -4.07 -9.31 1.34
C VAL A 55 -3.72 -9.76 -0.07
N ASN A 56 -3.90 -8.88 -1.05
CA ASN A 56 -3.46 -9.03 -2.43
C ASN A 56 -2.18 -8.21 -2.65
N ILE A 57 -1.15 -8.83 -3.17
CA ILE A 57 0.10 -8.17 -3.58
C ILE A 57 0.11 -8.01 -5.08
N VAL A 58 0.29 -6.78 -5.56
CA VAL A 58 0.27 -6.47 -7.00
C VAL A 58 1.57 -5.77 -7.40
N ALA A 59 2.38 -6.43 -8.20
CA ALA A 59 3.68 -5.89 -8.63
C ALA A 59 4.15 -6.50 -9.95
N PRO A 60 5.05 -5.83 -10.68
CA PRO A 60 5.84 -6.47 -11.74
C PRO A 60 6.61 -7.67 -11.16
N SER A 61 6.82 -8.70 -11.95
CA SER A 61 7.50 -9.93 -11.51
C SER A 61 8.89 -9.68 -10.90
N ASN A 62 9.60 -8.68 -11.39
CA ASN A 62 10.94 -8.29 -10.91
C ASN A 62 10.91 -7.47 -9.60
N LEU A 63 9.77 -6.93 -9.21
CA LEU A 63 9.53 -6.23 -7.94
C LEU A 63 8.71 -7.08 -6.96
N MET A 64 8.44 -8.32 -7.31
CA MET A 64 7.75 -9.30 -6.48
C MET A 64 8.80 -10.16 -5.75
N PRO A 65 8.85 -10.16 -4.41
CA PRO A 65 9.78 -11.02 -3.67
C PRO A 65 9.51 -12.50 -3.97
N LYS A 66 10.57 -13.30 -4.07
CA LYS A 66 10.44 -14.75 -4.15
C LYS A 66 9.74 -15.28 -2.90
N GLU A 67 8.88 -16.27 -3.08
CA GLU A 67 8.17 -16.94 -1.97
C GLU A 67 7.26 -16.02 -1.12
N ILE A 68 6.84 -14.88 -1.65
CA ILE A 68 5.96 -13.93 -0.93
C ILE A 68 4.60 -14.60 -0.58
N ASP A 69 4.16 -15.58 -1.36
CA ASP A 69 2.98 -16.39 -1.14
C ASP A 69 3.00 -17.13 0.21
N LYS A 70 4.18 -17.49 0.72
CA LYS A 70 4.35 -18.11 2.05
C LYS A 70 3.91 -17.21 3.20
N PHE A 71 3.74 -15.92 2.96
CA PHE A 71 3.22 -14.97 3.96
C PHE A 71 1.68 -14.90 4.00
N GLY A 72 0.99 -15.84 3.34
CA GLY A 72 -0.47 -15.89 3.36
C GLY A 72 -1.14 -14.78 2.54
N VAL A 73 -0.54 -14.39 1.44
CA VAL A 73 -1.04 -13.36 0.53
C VAL A 73 -1.33 -13.94 -0.86
N ASN A 74 -2.26 -13.32 -1.59
CA ASN A 74 -2.46 -13.60 -3.00
C ASN A 74 -1.55 -12.71 -3.84
N THR A 75 -0.96 -13.24 -4.92
CA THR A 75 -0.02 -12.49 -5.77
C THR A 75 -0.56 -12.28 -7.17
N PHE A 76 -0.38 -11.07 -7.70
CA PHE A 76 -0.83 -10.68 -9.03
C PHE A 76 0.22 -9.84 -9.73
N THR A 77 0.40 -10.09 -11.03
CA THR A 77 1.19 -9.23 -11.92
C THR A 77 0.31 -8.33 -12.79
N ASP A 78 -0.99 -8.44 -12.64
CA ASP A 78 -2.01 -7.67 -13.38
C ASP A 78 -2.84 -6.85 -12.37
N MET A 79 -2.82 -5.52 -12.55
CA MET A 79 -3.55 -4.59 -11.66
C MET A 79 -5.05 -4.86 -11.64
N LYS A 80 -5.67 -5.15 -12.79
CA LYS A 80 -7.12 -5.40 -12.86
C LYS A 80 -7.54 -6.60 -12.03
N LYS A 81 -6.75 -7.68 -12.11
CA LYS A 81 -7.01 -8.89 -11.32
C LYS A 81 -6.76 -8.68 -9.84
N GLY A 82 -5.66 -8.02 -9.51
CA GLY A 82 -5.27 -7.78 -8.12
C GLY A 82 -6.15 -6.79 -7.38
N LEU A 83 -6.75 -5.82 -8.09
CA LEU A 83 -7.66 -4.84 -7.51
C LEU A 83 -9.12 -5.33 -7.42
N LYS A 84 -9.45 -6.46 -8.06
CA LYS A 84 -10.84 -6.92 -8.14
C LYS A 84 -11.47 -7.06 -6.76
N ASP A 85 -12.59 -6.35 -6.57
CA ASP A 85 -13.40 -6.34 -5.35
C ASP A 85 -12.64 -5.94 -4.07
N CYS A 86 -11.51 -5.24 -4.20
CA CYS A 86 -10.78 -4.73 -3.05
C CYS A 86 -11.51 -3.58 -2.35
N ASP A 87 -11.47 -3.59 -1.02
CA ASP A 87 -11.97 -2.52 -0.15
C ASP A 87 -10.97 -1.38 -0.02
N ILE A 88 -9.68 -1.69 -0.20
CA ILE A 88 -8.58 -0.76 -0.03
C ILE A 88 -7.52 -1.02 -1.08
N VAL A 89 -6.98 0.06 -1.65
CA VAL A 89 -5.85 0.05 -2.57
C VAL A 89 -4.73 0.89 -1.95
N MET A 90 -3.69 0.24 -1.48
CA MET A 90 -2.49 0.87 -0.94
C MET A 90 -1.41 0.90 -2.01
N MET A 91 -1.08 2.10 -2.50
CA MET A 91 0.01 2.29 -3.44
C MET A 91 1.33 2.50 -2.69
N LEU A 92 2.39 1.93 -3.20
CA LEU A 92 3.74 2.09 -2.68
C LEU A 92 4.56 2.99 -3.60
N ARG A 93 5.45 3.76 -3.00
CA ARG A 93 6.42 4.56 -3.74
C ARG A 93 7.38 3.68 -4.53
N LEU A 94 7.61 4.02 -5.79
CA LEU A 94 8.67 3.43 -6.60
C LEU A 94 10.03 3.97 -6.11
N GLN A 95 10.89 3.07 -5.61
CA GLN A 95 12.17 3.45 -4.99
C GLN A 95 13.32 3.43 -6.01
N ASN A 96 13.28 4.34 -6.99
CA ASN A 96 14.28 4.43 -8.05
C ASN A 96 15.72 4.52 -7.52
N GLU A 97 15.92 5.17 -6.36
CA GLU A 97 17.21 5.32 -5.70
C GLU A 97 17.81 4.01 -5.17
N ARG A 98 17.01 2.97 -5.01
CA ARG A 98 17.44 1.64 -4.55
C ARG A 98 17.61 0.62 -5.68
N MET A 99 17.25 1.01 -6.89
CA MET A 99 17.37 0.15 -8.05
C MET A 99 18.76 0.31 -8.67
N THR A 100 19.64 -0.65 -8.45
CA THR A 100 21.01 -0.69 -9.00
C THR A 100 21.09 -1.06 -10.48
N SER A 101 19.95 -1.42 -11.10
CA SER A 101 19.86 -1.77 -12.52
C SER A 101 18.50 -1.32 -13.05
N SER A 102 18.40 -1.11 -14.37
CA SER A 102 17.16 -0.71 -15.06
C SER A 102 16.10 -1.82 -14.99
N PHE A 103 15.50 -2.03 -13.81
CA PHE A 103 14.44 -2.99 -13.60
C PHE A 103 13.12 -2.60 -14.28
N LEU A 104 13.00 -1.32 -14.67
CA LEU A 104 11.86 -0.79 -15.39
C LEU A 104 12.36 -0.03 -16.61
N ALA A 105 11.73 -0.23 -17.76
CA ALA A 105 12.14 0.43 -19.00
C ALA A 105 11.94 1.96 -18.91
N SER A 106 10.90 2.44 -18.21
CA SER A 106 10.69 3.86 -17.91
C SER A 106 9.60 4.08 -16.85
N ASN A 107 9.60 5.26 -16.21
CA ASN A 107 8.51 5.69 -15.31
C ASN A 107 7.16 5.74 -16.04
N ARG A 108 7.16 6.07 -17.34
CA ARG A 108 5.94 6.11 -18.16
C ARG A 108 5.35 4.72 -18.36
N GLU A 109 6.19 3.74 -18.65
CA GLU A 109 5.75 2.35 -18.79
C GLU A 109 5.23 1.81 -17.45
N TYR A 110 5.94 2.11 -16.36
CA TYR A 110 5.45 1.74 -15.03
C TYR A 110 4.08 2.34 -14.73
N TYR A 111 3.86 3.62 -15.00
CA TYR A 111 2.57 4.28 -14.82
C TYR A 111 1.47 3.61 -15.65
N GLU A 112 1.78 3.29 -16.89
CA GLU A 112 0.81 2.64 -17.79
C GLU A 112 0.34 1.28 -17.26
N TYR A 113 1.24 0.45 -16.76
CA TYR A 113 0.89 -0.89 -16.29
C TYR A 113 0.50 -0.95 -14.80
N TYR A 114 1.19 -0.21 -13.94
CA TYR A 114 1.10 -0.33 -12.48
C TYR A 114 0.72 0.96 -11.76
N GLY A 115 0.73 2.12 -12.41
CA GLY A 115 0.19 3.35 -11.84
C GLY A 115 -1.31 3.24 -11.61
N LEU A 116 -1.81 3.69 -10.46
CA LEU A 116 -3.24 3.70 -10.16
C LEU A 116 -3.91 4.84 -10.92
N THR A 117 -4.75 4.48 -11.87
CA THR A 117 -5.60 5.41 -12.66
C THR A 117 -7.07 5.21 -12.29
N PRO A 118 -7.97 6.16 -12.64
CA PRO A 118 -9.41 5.98 -12.42
C PRO A 118 -9.94 4.66 -13.00
N GLU A 119 -9.54 4.32 -14.24
CA GLU A 119 -10.00 3.10 -14.92
C GLU A 119 -9.54 1.83 -14.20
N LYS A 120 -8.33 1.82 -13.63
CA LYS A 120 -7.86 0.67 -12.84
C LYS A 120 -8.58 0.60 -11.49
N LEU A 121 -8.82 1.75 -10.86
CA LEU A 121 -9.54 1.81 -9.58
C LEU A 121 -10.98 1.32 -9.70
N ASP A 122 -11.61 1.41 -10.88
CA ASP A 122 -12.96 0.91 -11.13
C ASP A 122 -13.09 -0.62 -10.99
N HIS A 123 -11.98 -1.36 -10.97
CA HIS A 123 -11.99 -2.80 -10.67
C HIS A 123 -12.12 -3.09 -9.16
N ALA A 124 -11.78 -2.14 -8.30
CA ALA A 124 -12.04 -2.22 -6.87
C ALA A 124 -13.50 -1.85 -6.55
N LYS A 125 -13.89 -2.01 -5.29
CA LYS A 125 -15.23 -1.58 -4.86
C LYS A 125 -15.40 -0.06 -5.07
N LYS A 126 -16.65 0.36 -5.32
CA LYS A 126 -16.97 1.79 -5.55
C LYS A 126 -16.56 2.69 -4.39
N ASP A 127 -16.61 2.17 -3.16
CA ASP A 127 -16.20 2.83 -1.92
C ASP A 127 -14.80 2.44 -1.46
N ALA A 128 -13.98 1.88 -2.35
CA ALA A 128 -12.60 1.51 -2.03
C ALA A 128 -11.77 2.74 -1.65
N LEU A 129 -11.03 2.62 -0.55
CA LEU A 129 -10.13 3.67 -0.09
C LEU A 129 -8.78 3.59 -0.78
N ILE A 130 -8.19 4.76 -1.03
CA ILE A 130 -6.85 4.90 -1.58
C ILE A 130 -5.91 5.32 -0.47
N MET A 131 -4.83 4.56 -0.29
CA MET A 131 -3.79 4.78 0.71
C MET A 131 -2.41 4.90 0.06
N HIS A 132 -1.53 5.65 0.70
CA HIS A 132 -0.12 5.76 0.30
C HIS A 132 0.72 6.19 1.52
N PRO A 133 1.81 5.49 1.87
CA PRO A 133 2.60 5.80 3.06
C PRO A 133 3.41 7.10 2.96
N GLY A 134 3.46 7.72 1.77
CA GLY A 134 4.26 8.90 1.47
C GLY A 134 5.77 8.68 1.52
N PRO A 135 6.56 9.59 0.93
CA PRO A 135 6.12 10.58 -0.06
C PRO A 135 5.67 9.90 -1.36
N MET A 136 4.76 10.51 -2.13
CA MET A 136 4.27 9.95 -3.39
C MET A 136 4.89 10.64 -4.60
N ASN A 137 5.07 9.89 -5.69
CA ASN A 137 5.43 10.42 -7.01
C ASN A 137 4.18 10.46 -7.89
N ARG A 138 3.54 11.63 -7.94
CA ARG A 138 2.34 11.86 -8.75
C ARG A 138 2.63 11.62 -10.24
N GLY A 139 1.74 10.89 -10.92
CA GLY A 139 1.95 10.52 -12.32
C GLY A 139 2.96 9.39 -12.55
N ILE A 140 3.38 8.69 -11.49
CA ILE A 140 4.21 7.48 -11.57
C ILE A 140 3.48 6.30 -10.93
N GLU A 141 3.28 6.30 -9.60
CA GLU A 141 2.52 5.23 -8.95
C GLU A 141 1.04 5.55 -8.76
N ILE A 142 0.66 6.84 -8.81
CA ILE A 142 -0.74 7.26 -8.62
C ILE A 142 -1.06 8.49 -9.46
N ASP A 143 -2.25 8.50 -10.06
CA ASP A 143 -2.80 9.67 -10.75
C ASP A 143 -3.07 10.80 -9.74
N THR A 144 -2.75 12.05 -10.13
CA THR A 144 -2.93 13.22 -9.28
C THR A 144 -4.37 13.42 -8.84
N LYS A 145 -5.34 13.16 -9.70
CA LYS A 145 -6.77 13.29 -9.38
C LYS A 145 -7.20 12.31 -8.29
N LEU A 146 -6.65 11.09 -8.33
CA LEU A 146 -6.95 10.07 -7.32
C LEU A 146 -6.26 10.37 -5.97
N ALA A 147 -5.03 10.88 -6.01
CA ALA A 147 -4.32 11.27 -4.80
C ALA A 147 -5.07 12.36 -4.00
N ASP A 148 -5.76 13.25 -4.72
CA ASP A 148 -6.51 14.38 -4.16
C ASP A 148 -8.03 14.14 -4.09
N ASP A 149 -8.52 12.94 -4.38
CA ASP A 149 -9.94 12.59 -4.27
C ASP A 149 -10.41 12.61 -2.82
N ILE A 150 -11.18 13.62 -2.46
CA ILE A 150 -11.68 13.86 -1.09
C ILE A 150 -12.58 12.75 -0.55
N ASN A 151 -13.18 11.93 -1.42
CA ASN A 151 -14.10 10.87 -1.04
C ASN A 151 -13.40 9.54 -0.80
N ARG A 152 -12.35 9.24 -1.56
CA ARG A 152 -11.68 7.93 -1.59
C ARG A 152 -10.24 7.98 -1.06
N SER A 153 -9.52 9.09 -1.23
CA SER A 153 -8.14 9.21 -0.75
C SER A 153 -8.10 9.54 0.74
N VAL A 154 -7.44 8.68 1.52
CA VAL A 154 -7.20 8.89 2.96
C VAL A 154 -5.73 9.19 3.25
N ILE A 155 -4.95 9.56 2.23
CA ILE A 155 -3.50 9.79 2.32
C ILE A 155 -3.18 10.92 3.33
N LYS A 156 -3.94 12.01 3.30
CA LYS A 156 -3.77 13.11 4.24
C LYS A 156 -4.04 12.66 5.68
N GLU A 157 -5.10 11.92 5.89
CA GLU A 157 -5.47 11.36 7.20
C GLU A 157 -4.38 10.41 7.73
N GLN A 158 -3.77 9.57 6.87
CA GLN A 158 -2.63 8.74 7.27
C GLN A 158 -1.47 9.58 7.82
N VAL A 159 -1.14 10.70 7.18
CA VAL A 159 -0.06 11.60 7.64
C VAL A 159 -0.39 12.18 9.01
N GLU A 160 -1.60 12.66 9.21
CA GLU A 160 -2.07 13.24 10.47
C GLU A 160 -2.07 12.20 11.60
N LEU A 161 -2.62 11.01 11.37
CA LEU A 161 -2.63 9.91 12.34
C LEU A 161 -1.22 9.40 12.66
N GLY A 162 -0.26 9.55 11.74
CA GLY A 162 1.12 9.16 11.95
C GLY A 162 1.78 9.84 13.14
N VAL A 163 1.45 11.09 13.41
CA VAL A 163 1.93 11.82 14.60
C VAL A 163 1.36 11.20 15.87
N ALA A 164 0.04 11.02 15.92
CA ALA A 164 -0.65 10.48 17.09
C ALA A 164 -0.17 9.06 17.44
N VAL A 165 -0.02 8.18 16.44
CA VAL A 165 0.46 6.81 16.66
C VAL A 165 1.89 6.80 17.21
N ARG A 166 2.79 7.61 16.67
CA ARG A 166 4.17 7.69 17.15
C ARG A 166 4.25 8.24 18.57
N MET A 167 3.45 9.25 18.90
CA MET A 167 3.33 9.76 20.28
C MET A 167 2.84 8.67 21.24
N ALA A 168 1.82 7.90 20.85
CA ALA A 168 1.30 6.79 21.65
C ALA A 168 2.37 5.70 21.87
N CYS A 169 3.11 5.33 20.82
CA CYS A 169 4.21 4.37 20.93
C CYS A 169 5.30 4.87 21.90
N LEU A 170 5.73 6.12 21.79
CA LEU A 170 6.72 6.71 22.68
C LEU A 170 6.22 6.70 24.13
N LYS A 171 4.96 7.06 24.34
CA LYS A 171 4.37 7.04 25.68
C LYS A 171 4.38 5.64 26.30
N ILE A 172 4.04 4.60 25.53
CA ILE A 172 3.96 3.21 26.03
C ILE A 172 5.35 2.63 26.33
N PHE A 173 6.36 3.00 25.54
CA PHE A 173 7.69 2.37 25.64
C PHE A 173 8.74 3.20 26.39
N CYS A 174 8.45 4.46 26.73
CA CYS A 174 9.37 5.35 27.45
C CYS A 174 8.87 5.74 28.85
N GLU A 175 7.71 5.28 29.27
CA GLU A 175 7.22 5.28 30.66
C GLU A 175 7.57 3.93 31.34
#